data_64eaac8d39386295adcac1ac9a32f92c
#
_entry.id   64eaac8d39386295adcac1ac9a32f92c
#
_cell.length_a   1.000
_cell.length_b   1.000
_cell.length_c   1.000
_cell.angle_alpha   90.00
_cell.angle_beta   90.00
_cell.angle_gamma   90.00
#
_symmetry.space_group_name_H-M   'P 1'
#
loop_
_entity.id
_entity.type
_entity.pdbx_description
1 polymer ?
#
loop_
_entity_poly.entity_id
_entity_poly.type
_entity_poly.pdbx_seq_one_letter_code
_entity_poly.pdbx_strand_id
1 'polypeptide(L)'
;EEVAEPAAEQETLDSPATTAAPAEEPEAEALKVGIVLGPLGDLSFMDSAKRGYDKAVAELGIDGDYVETEPSERAAAIQNFLADGKEMIITIGFSEAEITKEAALANPGVQFAIVDMVVTADNGDLLPNVQNLIFKEHEGSFEVGYIAGKLSKTGKVAFMGGMDVPIIRKFQTGWEEGARYANPDIEFCDGYAGSWGDPAKGKEIGLACFEAGADIIFAAGGSTGNG
;
A
#
# COMPACT_ATOMS: atom_id res chain seq x y z
N GLU A 1 -83.79 -6.84 32.87
CA GLU A 1 -83.73 -7.99 31.95
C GLU A 1 -82.28 -8.28 31.58
N GLU A 2 -81.87 -9.37 32.21
CA GLU A 2 -80.54 -9.94 32.17
C GLU A 2 -80.46 -10.89 30.97
N VAL A 3 -79.49 -10.69 30.07
CA VAL A 3 -79.24 -11.63 28.98
C VAL A 3 -77.90 -12.25 29.19
N ALA A 4 -77.90 -13.54 29.38
CA ALA A 4 -76.71 -14.37 29.60
C ALA A 4 -75.81 -14.51 28.36
N GLU A 5 -74.52 -14.46 28.59
CA GLU A 5 -73.48 -14.78 27.68
C GLU A 5 -73.22 -16.30 27.64
N PRO A 6 -73.02 -16.92 26.47
CA PRO A 6 -72.57 -18.30 26.41
C PRO A 6 -71.06 -18.43 26.47
N ALA A 7 -70.62 -19.39 27.32
CA ALA A 7 -69.19 -19.77 27.46
C ALA A 7 -68.64 -20.35 26.19
N ALA A 8 -67.45 -19.84 25.78
CA ALA A 8 -66.64 -20.40 24.68
C ALA A 8 -65.68 -21.44 25.26
N GLU A 9 -65.73 -22.63 24.67
CA GLU A 9 -64.82 -23.75 24.95
C GLU A 9 -63.41 -23.39 24.40
N GLN A 10 -62.38 -23.51 25.22
CA GLN A 10 -61.01 -23.46 24.87
C GLN A 10 -60.56 -24.82 24.33
N GLU A 11 -60.38 -24.93 23.01
CA GLU A 11 -59.58 -26.01 22.41
C GLU A 11 -58.09 -25.75 22.58
N THR A 12 -57.43 -26.58 23.36
CA THR A 12 -55.96 -26.62 23.46
C THR A 12 -55.39 -27.36 22.26
N LEU A 13 -54.89 -26.63 21.29
CA LEU A 13 -54.04 -27.17 20.21
C LEU A 13 -52.61 -27.29 20.73
N ASP A 14 -52.28 -28.48 21.18
CA ASP A 14 -50.92 -28.90 21.48
C ASP A 14 -50.21 -29.21 20.13
N SER A 15 -49.36 -28.28 19.68
CA SER A 15 -48.54 -28.44 18.48
C SER A 15 -47.07 -28.52 18.92
N PRO A 16 -46.37 -29.62 18.65
CA PRO A 16 -44.96 -29.69 19.03
C PRO A 16 -44.16 -28.74 18.16
N ALA A 17 -43.62 -27.70 18.79
CA ALA A 17 -42.64 -26.82 18.17
C ALA A 17 -41.38 -27.63 17.86
N THR A 18 -41.25 -28.06 16.61
CA THR A 18 -39.97 -28.53 16.06
C THR A 18 -39.02 -27.36 15.99
N THR A 19 -38.14 -27.23 16.98
CA THR A 19 -37.03 -26.32 16.95
C THR A 19 -36.05 -26.82 15.88
N ALA A 20 -36.15 -26.29 14.64
CA ALA A 20 -35.13 -26.48 13.65
C ALA A 20 -33.84 -25.82 14.20
N ALA A 21 -32.79 -26.59 14.33
CA ALA A 21 -31.45 -26.07 14.60
C ALA A 21 -31.10 -25.01 13.51
N PRO A 22 -30.42 -23.92 13.87
CA PRO A 22 -29.93 -22.97 12.86
C PRO A 22 -29.10 -23.77 11.87
N ALA A 23 -29.42 -23.65 10.58
CA ALA A 23 -28.55 -24.15 9.53
C ALA A 23 -27.20 -23.43 9.70
N GLU A 24 -26.14 -24.19 9.89
CA GLU A 24 -24.78 -23.63 9.81
C GLU A 24 -24.65 -23.03 8.40
N GLU A 25 -24.47 -21.69 8.35
CA GLU A 25 -24.07 -21.03 7.12
C GLU A 25 -22.76 -21.66 6.68
N PRO A 26 -22.58 -22.02 5.39
CA PRO A 26 -21.32 -22.56 4.93
C PRO A 26 -20.21 -21.55 5.26
N GLU A 27 -19.20 -21.97 6.01
CA GLU A 27 -17.99 -21.15 6.21
C GLU A 27 -17.49 -20.73 4.85
N ALA A 28 -17.46 -19.42 4.60
CA ALA A 28 -16.94 -18.90 3.35
C ALA A 28 -15.47 -19.34 3.21
N GLU A 29 -15.15 -19.96 2.07
CA GLU A 29 -13.77 -20.35 1.79
C GLU A 29 -12.85 -19.13 1.88
N ALA A 30 -11.70 -19.26 2.56
CA ALA A 30 -10.77 -18.16 2.74
C ALA A 30 -10.26 -17.67 1.38
N LEU A 31 -10.29 -16.35 1.16
CA LEU A 31 -9.78 -15.73 -0.08
C LEU A 31 -8.29 -16.03 -0.25
N LYS A 32 -7.90 -16.60 -1.40
CA LYS A 32 -6.52 -16.96 -1.74
C LYS A 32 -5.78 -15.75 -2.30
N VAL A 33 -4.84 -15.21 -1.51
CA VAL A 33 -4.12 -13.98 -1.84
C VAL A 33 -2.63 -14.23 -1.98
N GLY A 34 -2.01 -13.74 -3.07
CA GLY A 34 -0.57 -13.69 -3.26
C GLY A 34 -0.06 -12.25 -3.23
N ILE A 35 1.05 -12.00 -2.55
CA ILE A 35 1.71 -10.68 -2.60
C ILE A 35 3.16 -10.81 -3.07
N VAL A 36 3.52 -10.02 -4.09
CA VAL A 36 4.89 -9.92 -4.61
C VAL A 36 5.56 -8.70 -4.01
N LEU A 37 6.62 -8.95 -3.26
CA LEU A 37 7.40 -7.92 -2.57
C LEU A 37 8.79 -7.79 -3.22
N GLY A 38 9.37 -6.60 -3.16
CA GLY A 38 10.81 -6.43 -3.30
C GLY A 38 11.56 -6.86 -2.03
N PRO A 39 12.90 -6.70 -2.00
CA PRO A 39 13.72 -7.03 -0.84
C PRO A 39 13.23 -6.35 0.44
N LEU A 40 13.07 -7.15 1.51
CA LEU A 40 12.69 -6.67 2.83
C LEU A 40 13.91 -6.08 3.59
N GLY A 41 13.65 -5.44 4.72
CA GLY A 41 14.70 -4.81 5.54
C GLY A 41 15.00 -3.37 5.14
N ASP A 42 14.12 -2.75 4.35
CA ASP A 42 14.26 -1.33 3.98
C ASP A 42 13.83 -0.38 5.12
N LEU A 43 13.27 -0.91 6.20
CA LEU A 43 12.67 -0.17 7.32
C LEU A 43 11.62 0.86 6.88
N SER A 44 11.05 0.68 5.70
CA SER A 44 10.22 1.65 5.01
C SER A 44 9.08 0.98 4.23
N PHE A 45 9.07 1.11 2.92
CA PHE A 45 7.97 0.80 2.01
C PHE A 45 7.65 -0.71 1.93
N MET A 46 8.67 -1.55 1.65
CA MET A 46 8.48 -3.00 1.53
C MET A 46 8.16 -3.64 2.89
N ASP A 47 8.85 -3.22 3.96
CA ASP A 47 8.54 -3.67 5.31
C ASP A 47 7.13 -3.25 5.75
N SER A 48 6.65 -2.09 5.30
CA SER A 48 5.29 -1.63 5.59
C SER A 48 4.25 -2.47 4.85
N ALA A 49 4.50 -2.81 3.58
CA ALA A 49 3.64 -3.70 2.81
C ALA A 49 3.56 -5.09 3.44
N LYS A 50 4.71 -5.64 3.88
CA LYS A 50 4.76 -6.93 4.56
C LYS A 50 3.97 -6.92 5.88
N ARG A 51 4.11 -5.86 6.69
CA ARG A 51 3.30 -5.72 7.93
C ARG A 51 1.81 -5.67 7.63
N GLY A 52 1.40 -4.98 6.54
CA GLY A 52 0.00 -4.94 6.09
C GLY A 52 -0.51 -6.32 5.71
N TYR A 53 0.29 -7.08 4.98
CA TYR A 53 -0.01 -8.47 4.63
C TYR A 53 -0.16 -9.35 5.87
N ASP A 54 0.81 -9.33 6.80
CA ASP A 54 0.76 -10.13 8.03
C ASP A 54 -0.50 -9.82 8.86
N LYS A 55 -0.87 -8.55 8.92
CA LYS A 55 -2.08 -8.11 9.58
C LYS A 55 -3.35 -8.64 8.88
N ALA A 56 -3.38 -8.62 7.55
CA ALA A 56 -4.51 -9.15 6.79
C ALA A 56 -4.69 -10.66 7.00
N VAL A 57 -3.60 -11.43 7.00
CA VAL A 57 -3.65 -12.87 7.33
C VAL A 57 -4.20 -13.09 8.74
N ALA A 58 -3.71 -12.33 9.71
CA ALA A 58 -4.10 -12.51 11.12
C ALA A 58 -5.54 -12.07 11.43
N GLU A 59 -6.02 -11.00 10.79
CA GLU A 59 -7.30 -10.36 11.16
C GLU A 59 -8.45 -10.70 10.21
N LEU A 60 -8.16 -10.98 8.92
CA LEU A 60 -9.17 -11.22 7.91
C LEU A 60 -9.32 -12.70 7.53
N GLY A 61 -8.44 -13.57 8.02
CA GLY A 61 -8.49 -15.01 7.75
C GLY A 61 -8.26 -15.37 6.28
N ILE A 62 -7.49 -14.57 5.54
CA ILE A 62 -7.13 -14.88 4.15
C ILE A 62 -6.14 -16.04 4.09
N ASP A 63 -6.25 -16.87 3.03
CA ASP A 63 -5.24 -17.87 2.65
C ASP A 63 -4.13 -17.17 1.86
N GLY A 64 -3.17 -16.58 2.57
CA GLY A 64 -2.18 -15.69 2.03
C GLY A 64 -0.81 -16.33 1.86
N ASP A 65 -0.15 -16.03 0.74
CA ASP A 65 1.26 -16.29 0.49
C ASP A 65 1.98 -15.01 0.09
N TYR A 66 3.26 -14.90 0.44
CA TYR A 66 4.10 -13.83 -0.07
C TYR A 66 5.39 -14.37 -0.67
N VAL A 67 5.96 -13.63 -1.58
CA VAL A 67 7.28 -13.91 -2.12
C VAL A 67 8.10 -12.62 -2.16
N GLU A 68 9.34 -12.73 -1.70
CA GLU A 68 10.37 -11.70 -1.82
C GLU A 68 11.16 -11.93 -3.10
N THR A 69 11.29 -10.92 -3.94
CA THR A 69 11.83 -11.09 -5.30
C THR A 69 12.76 -9.93 -5.68
N GLU A 70 13.75 -10.27 -6.48
CA GLU A 70 14.46 -9.28 -7.28
C GLU A 70 13.63 -8.88 -8.53
N PRO A 71 13.89 -7.71 -9.16
CA PRO A 71 13.09 -7.22 -10.28
C PRO A 71 12.91 -8.22 -11.43
N SER A 72 13.93 -9.03 -11.74
CA SER A 72 13.90 -10.02 -12.82
C SER A 72 13.03 -11.25 -12.52
N GLU A 73 12.64 -11.48 -11.26
CA GLU A 73 11.93 -12.68 -10.81
C GLU A 73 10.41 -12.42 -10.67
N ARG A 74 9.99 -11.16 -10.61
CA ARG A 74 8.63 -10.75 -10.28
C ARG A 74 7.57 -11.28 -11.22
N ALA A 75 7.83 -11.26 -12.53
CA ALA A 75 6.90 -11.81 -13.52
C ALA A 75 6.69 -13.32 -13.29
N ALA A 76 7.77 -14.06 -12.99
CA ALA A 76 7.67 -15.49 -12.68
C ALA A 76 6.91 -15.75 -11.37
N ALA A 77 7.09 -14.90 -10.36
CA ALA A 77 6.35 -14.98 -9.10
C ALA A 77 4.83 -14.82 -9.31
N ILE A 78 4.41 -13.87 -10.14
CA ILE A 78 3.00 -13.69 -10.51
C ILE A 78 2.47 -14.96 -11.20
N GLN A 79 3.23 -15.54 -12.15
CA GLN A 79 2.81 -16.75 -12.84
C GLN A 79 2.68 -17.95 -11.89
N ASN A 80 3.57 -18.07 -10.90
CA ASN A 80 3.47 -19.10 -9.87
C ASN A 80 2.19 -18.94 -9.04
N PHE A 81 1.87 -17.73 -8.58
CA PHE A 81 0.62 -17.47 -7.86
C PHE A 81 -0.63 -17.78 -8.70
N LEU A 82 -0.60 -17.48 -9.99
CA LEU A 82 -1.69 -17.84 -10.91
C LEU A 82 -1.83 -19.37 -11.03
N ALA A 83 -0.71 -20.09 -11.14
CA ALA A 83 -0.70 -21.56 -11.20
C ALA A 83 -1.17 -22.20 -9.89
N ASP A 84 -0.89 -21.57 -8.74
CA ASP A 84 -1.34 -22.00 -7.41
C ASP A 84 -2.81 -21.64 -7.12
N GLY A 85 -3.49 -21.01 -8.08
CA GLY A 85 -4.91 -20.67 -7.99
C GLY A 85 -5.20 -19.52 -7.04
N LYS A 86 -4.29 -18.56 -6.89
CA LYS A 86 -4.58 -17.33 -6.15
C LYS A 86 -5.66 -16.53 -6.86
N GLU A 87 -6.63 -16.06 -6.09
CA GLU A 87 -7.79 -15.30 -6.55
C GLU A 87 -7.53 -13.80 -6.59
N MET A 88 -6.56 -13.35 -5.78
CA MET A 88 -6.07 -11.98 -5.75
C MET A 88 -4.54 -11.97 -5.70
N ILE A 89 -3.92 -11.13 -6.54
CA ILE A 89 -2.46 -10.92 -6.56
C ILE A 89 -2.17 -9.44 -6.37
N ILE A 90 -1.34 -9.14 -5.37
CA ILE A 90 -0.96 -7.77 -5.01
C ILE A 90 0.50 -7.54 -5.39
N THR A 91 0.76 -6.48 -6.13
CA THR A 91 2.11 -6.04 -6.51
C THR A 91 2.44 -4.70 -5.86
N ILE A 92 3.69 -4.52 -5.46
CA ILE A 92 4.11 -3.37 -4.65
C ILE A 92 5.12 -2.52 -5.42
N GLY A 93 4.70 -1.31 -5.74
CA GLY A 93 5.53 -0.29 -6.37
C GLY A 93 5.24 -0.05 -7.85
N PHE A 94 5.60 1.14 -8.30
CA PHE A 94 5.32 1.61 -9.66
C PHE A 94 6.04 0.78 -10.75
N SER A 95 7.17 0.16 -10.43
CA SER A 95 7.94 -0.68 -11.36
C SER A 95 7.19 -1.95 -11.81
N GLU A 96 6.14 -2.32 -11.07
CA GLU A 96 5.35 -3.52 -11.33
C GLU A 96 4.21 -3.29 -12.33
N ALA A 97 4.05 -2.05 -12.84
CA ALA A 97 2.90 -1.65 -13.64
C ALA A 97 2.71 -2.53 -14.88
N GLU A 98 3.77 -2.75 -15.66
CA GLU A 98 3.67 -3.48 -16.93
C GLU A 98 3.39 -4.97 -16.71
N ILE A 99 4.10 -5.61 -15.78
CA ILE A 99 3.87 -7.04 -15.49
C ILE A 99 2.49 -7.29 -14.87
N THR A 100 1.99 -6.33 -14.06
CA THR A 100 0.64 -6.41 -13.50
C THR A 100 -0.41 -6.24 -14.61
N LYS A 101 -0.21 -5.31 -15.53
CA LYS A 101 -1.07 -5.09 -16.70
C LYS A 101 -1.17 -6.34 -17.56
N GLU A 102 -0.01 -6.89 -17.96
CA GLU A 102 0.06 -8.10 -18.79
C GLU A 102 -0.64 -9.27 -18.11
N ALA A 103 -0.36 -9.50 -16.83
CA ALA A 103 -0.98 -10.58 -16.06
C ALA A 103 -2.50 -10.40 -15.93
N ALA A 104 -2.98 -9.18 -15.65
CA ALA A 104 -4.40 -8.88 -15.50
C ALA A 104 -5.17 -9.05 -16.81
N LEU A 105 -4.62 -8.60 -17.93
CA LEU A 105 -5.22 -8.77 -19.26
C LEU A 105 -5.33 -10.25 -19.66
N ALA A 106 -4.32 -11.06 -19.33
CA ALA A 106 -4.29 -12.48 -19.62
C ALA A 106 -5.21 -13.31 -18.70
N ASN A 107 -5.56 -12.79 -17.50
CA ASN A 107 -6.32 -13.50 -16.47
C ASN A 107 -7.50 -12.67 -15.95
N PRO A 108 -8.55 -12.45 -16.76
CA PRO A 108 -9.66 -11.57 -16.38
C PRO A 108 -10.51 -12.08 -15.20
N GLY A 109 -10.36 -13.34 -14.81
CA GLY A 109 -11.02 -13.94 -13.65
C GLY A 109 -10.26 -13.77 -12.33
N VAL A 110 -9.02 -13.27 -12.37
CA VAL A 110 -8.19 -13.03 -11.18
C VAL A 110 -8.19 -11.54 -10.87
N GLN A 111 -8.30 -11.19 -9.59
CA GLN A 111 -8.22 -9.80 -9.14
C GLN A 111 -6.75 -9.42 -8.91
N PHE A 112 -6.41 -8.22 -9.29
CA PHE A 112 -5.09 -7.65 -9.05
C PHE A 112 -5.21 -6.36 -8.24
N ALA A 113 -4.21 -6.09 -7.44
CA ALA A 113 -4.02 -4.77 -6.84
C ALA A 113 -2.57 -4.33 -7.04
N ILE A 114 -2.38 -3.04 -7.32
CA ILE A 114 -1.04 -2.45 -7.41
C ILE A 114 -0.95 -1.22 -6.51
N VAL A 115 0.15 -1.13 -5.78
CA VAL A 115 0.45 0.01 -4.89
C VAL A 115 1.36 1.00 -5.62
N ASP A 116 1.10 2.30 -5.44
CA ASP A 116 1.86 3.44 -5.99
C ASP A 116 1.81 3.60 -7.52
N MET A 117 0.83 2.99 -8.18
CA MET A 117 0.69 3.15 -9.63
C MET A 117 -0.77 3.05 -10.08
N VAL A 118 -1.06 3.71 -11.19
CA VAL A 118 -2.30 3.52 -11.95
C VAL A 118 -1.99 2.73 -13.21
N VAL A 119 -2.54 1.52 -13.29
CA VAL A 119 -2.43 0.64 -14.45
C VAL A 119 -3.67 0.82 -15.32
N THR A 120 -3.45 1.04 -16.62
CA THR A 120 -4.50 1.21 -17.63
C THR A 120 -4.24 0.31 -18.83
N ALA A 121 -5.30 0.01 -19.57
CA ALA A 121 -5.19 -0.58 -20.90
C ALA A 121 -4.53 0.40 -21.90
N ASP A 122 -4.18 -0.06 -23.09
CA ASP A 122 -3.52 0.74 -24.11
C ASP A 122 -4.35 1.94 -24.61
N ASN A 123 -5.67 1.85 -24.49
CA ASN A 123 -6.60 2.94 -24.78
C ASN A 123 -6.79 3.95 -23.64
N GLY A 124 -6.11 3.74 -22.49
CA GLY A 124 -6.17 4.58 -21.30
C GLY A 124 -7.28 4.23 -20.32
N ASP A 125 -8.13 3.24 -20.61
CA ASP A 125 -9.18 2.80 -19.69
C ASP A 125 -8.60 2.01 -18.51
N LEU A 126 -9.24 2.13 -17.34
CA LEU A 126 -8.91 1.29 -16.19
C LEU A 126 -9.25 -0.18 -16.47
N LEU A 127 -8.39 -1.07 -16.04
CA LEU A 127 -8.66 -2.51 -16.10
C LEU A 127 -9.67 -2.91 -15.01
N PRO A 128 -10.76 -3.61 -15.36
CA PRO A 128 -11.85 -3.89 -14.42
C PRO A 128 -11.44 -4.83 -13.27
N ASN A 129 -10.39 -5.61 -13.47
CA ASN A 129 -9.83 -6.54 -12.49
C ASN A 129 -8.54 -6.03 -11.85
N VAL A 130 -8.23 -4.72 -11.93
CA VAL A 130 -7.06 -4.11 -11.28
C VAL A 130 -7.50 -2.99 -10.35
N GLN A 131 -7.25 -3.15 -9.06
CA GLN A 131 -7.40 -2.09 -8.06
C GLN A 131 -6.09 -1.30 -7.97
N ASN A 132 -6.14 -0.03 -8.34
CA ASN A 132 -5.01 0.89 -8.25
C ASN A 132 -5.05 1.60 -6.89
N LEU A 133 -3.99 1.47 -6.09
CA LEU A 133 -3.86 2.07 -4.77
C LEU A 133 -2.79 3.16 -4.82
N ILE A 134 -3.22 4.41 -4.79
CA ILE A 134 -2.35 5.59 -4.85
C ILE A 134 -2.48 6.44 -3.59
N PHE A 135 -1.43 7.16 -3.26
CA PHE A 135 -1.37 8.04 -2.10
C PHE A 135 -1.18 9.50 -2.53
N LYS A 136 -1.38 10.38 -1.58
CA LYS A 136 -1.13 11.82 -1.72
C LYS A 136 0.22 12.17 -1.10
N GLU A 137 1.28 11.61 -1.64
CA GLU A 137 2.65 11.69 -1.11
C GLU A 137 3.09 13.14 -0.88
N HIS A 138 2.64 14.04 -1.76
CA HIS A 138 2.92 15.47 -1.67
C HIS A 138 2.28 16.14 -0.45
N GLU A 139 1.11 15.66 0.03
CA GLU A 139 0.46 16.24 1.22
C GLU A 139 1.27 15.92 2.48
N GLY A 140 1.58 14.63 2.73
CA GLY A 140 2.42 14.25 3.87
C GLY A 140 3.82 14.84 3.82
N SER A 141 4.41 14.91 2.61
CA SER A 141 5.72 15.54 2.41
C SER A 141 5.69 17.04 2.69
N PHE A 142 4.59 17.72 2.35
CA PHE A 142 4.41 19.15 2.68
C PHE A 142 4.41 19.35 4.20
N GLU A 143 3.70 18.53 4.95
CA GLU A 143 3.66 18.64 6.42
C GLU A 143 5.06 18.46 7.02
N VAL A 144 5.81 17.45 6.57
CA VAL A 144 7.18 17.20 7.03
C VAL A 144 8.11 18.35 6.63
N GLY A 145 7.97 18.87 5.40
CA GLY A 145 8.70 20.03 4.91
C GLY A 145 8.41 21.28 5.73
N TYR A 146 7.14 21.53 6.07
CA TYR A 146 6.75 22.65 6.94
C TYR A 146 7.44 22.56 8.32
N ILE A 147 7.45 21.36 8.90
CA ILE A 147 8.14 21.13 10.19
C ILE A 147 9.64 21.44 10.06
N ALA A 148 10.28 20.96 8.98
CA ALA A 148 11.69 21.19 8.74
C ALA A 148 12.01 22.69 8.56
N GLY A 149 11.19 23.41 7.79
CA GLY A 149 11.33 24.86 7.60
C GLY A 149 11.20 25.66 8.89
N LYS A 150 10.40 25.16 9.87
CA LYS A 150 10.28 25.77 11.21
C LYS A 150 11.42 25.40 12.14
N LEU A 151 12.01 24.21 12.00
CA LEU A 151 13.01 23.70 12.94
C LEU A 151 14.45 23.93 12.48
N SER A 152 14.69 24.11 11.19
CA SER A 152 16.04 24.39 10.66
C SER A 152 16.66 25.61 11.33
N LYS A 153 17.89 25.44 11.78
CA LYS A 153 18.69 26.49 12.41
C LYS A 153 19.63 27.17 11.43
N THR A 154 19.99 26.45 10.37
CA THR A 154 20.89 26.97 9.33
C THR A 154 20.14 27.68 8.21
N GLY A 155 18.82 27.45 8.08
CA GLY A 155 18.01 27.91 6.96
C GLY A 155 18.25 27.08 5.69
N LYS A 156 18.88 25.91 5.80
CA LYS A 156 19.11 25.00 4.70
C LYS A 156 18.69 23.58 5.06
N VAL A 157 17.90 22.95 4.20
CA VAL A 157 17.42 21.57 4.35
C VAL A 157 17.73 20.75 3.11
N ALA A 158 17.62 19.43 3.20
CA ALA A 158 18.00 18.55 2.11
C ALA A 158 16.91 17.54 1.79
N PHE A 159 16.85 17.12 0.52
CA PHE A 159 16.07 15.98 0.06
C PHE A 159 17.00 14.94 -0.57
N MET A 160 16.79 13.65 -0.21
CA MET A 160 17.48 12.54 -0.84
C MET A 160 16.45 11.58 -1.44
N GLY A 161 16.42 11.51 -2.78
CA GLY A 161 15.60 10.56 -3.54
C GLY A 161 16.36 9.29 -3.90
N GLY A 162 15.71 8.13 -3.87
CA GLY A 162 16.31 6.89 -4.38
C GLY A 162 16.53 6.96 -5.87
N MET A 163 15.46 7.17 -6.64
CA MET A 163 15.46 7.30 -8.10
C MET A 163 14.80 8.60 -8.52
N ASP A 164 15.28 9.21 -9.60
CA ASP A 164 14.63 10.38 -10.20
C ASP A 164 13.45 9.96 -11.08
N VAL A 165 12.30 9.73 -10.46
CA VAL A 165 11.06 9.29 -11.10
C VAL A 165 9.87 10.14 -10.62
N PRO A 166 8.76 10.18 -11.39
CA PRO A 166 7.63 11.08 -11.09
C PRO A 166 7.07 10.95 -9.67
N ILE A 167 6.98 9.75 -9.12
CA ILE A 167 6.47 9.55 -7.76
C ILE A 167 7.39 10.16 -6.71
N ILE A 168 8.72 10.03 -6.86
CA ILE A 168 9.69 10.62 -5.93
C ILE A 168 9.73 12.15 -6.07
N ARG A 169 9.48 12.67 -7.27
CA ARG A 169 9.30 14.11 -7.46
C ARG A 169 8.08 14.68 -6.72
N LYS A 170 7.02 13.89 -6.50
CA LYS A 170 5.89 14.32 -5.65
C LYS A 170 6.33 14.52 -4.20
N PHE A 171 7.13 13.58 -3.65
CA PHE A 171 7.70 13.72 -2.31
C PHE A 171 8.57 14.97 -2.21
N GLN A 172 9.49 15.16 -3.16
CA GLN A 172 10.37 16.33 -3.20
C GLN A 172 9.58 17.63 -3.27
N THR A 173 8.65 17.74 -4.22
CA THR A 173 7.86 18.97 -4.40
C THR A 173 7.06 19.29 -3.14
N GLY A 174 6.39 18.30 -2.54
CA GLY A 174 5.67 18.51 -1.27
C GLY A 174 6.59 19.02 -0.17
N TRP A 175 7.73 18.36 0.02
CA TRP A 175 8.76 18.73 0.97
C TRP A 175 9.25 20.17 0.79
N GLU A 176 9.65 20.52 -0.42
CA GLU A 176 10.17 21.86 -0.71
C GLU A 176 9.12 22.96 -0.50
N GLU A 177 7.89 22.74 -1.00
CA GLU A 177 6.81 23.71 -0.86
C GLU A 177 6.39 23.88 0.61
N GLY A 178 6.38 22.80 1.39
CA GLY A 178 6.14 22.88 2.84
C GLY A 178 7.21 23.67 3.56
N ALA A 179 8.48 23.42 3.24
CA ALA A 179 9.61 24.14 3.83
C ALA A 179 9.61 25.63 3.46
N ARG A 180 9.35 25.97 2.19
CA ARG A 180 9.21 27.36 1.72
C ARG A 180 8.01 28.07 2.35
N TYR A 181 6.90 27.38 2.54
CA TYR A 181 5.74 27.96 3.22
C TYR A 181 6.04 28.32 4.68
N ALA A 182 6.87 27.51 5.34
CA ALA A 182 7.31 27.75 6.72
C ALA A 182 8.39 28.83 6.85
N ASN A 183 9.32 28.86 5.90
CA ASN A 183 10.45 29.80 5.81
C ASN A 183 10.71 30.14 4.33
N PRO A 184 10.24 31.29 3.83
CA PRO A 184 10.41 31.66 2.42
C PRO A 184 11.87 31.77 1.94
N ASP A 185 12.81 31.98 2.85
CA ASP A 185 14.24 32.15 2.53
C ASP A 185 15.03 30.84 2.66
N ILE A 186 14.34 29.68 2.86
CA ILE A 186 15.01 28.40 3.03
C ILE A 186 15.72 27.94 1.78
N GLU A 187 16.93 27.44 1.94
CA GLU A 187 17.73 26.85 0.87
C GLU A 187 17.63 25.32 0.85
N PHE A 188 17.89 24.71 -0.31
CA PHE A 188 17.81 23.27 -0.50
C PHE A 188 19.14 22.69 -0.98
N CYS A 189 19.42 21.47 -0.52
CA CYS A 189 20.48 20.61 -1.02
C CYS A 189 19.87 19.26 -1.39
N ASP A 190 19.62 19.01 -2.67
CA ASP A 190 18.90 17.82 -3.13
C ASP A 190 19.84 16.87 -3.86
N GLY A 191 19.57 15.57 -3.73
CA GLY A 191 20.31 14.54 -4.43
C GLY A 191 19.48 13.30 -4.73
N TYR A 192 19.86 12.60 -5.80
CA TYR A 192 19.28 11.31 -6.16
C TYR A 192 20.37 10.26 -6.22
N ALA A 193 20.15 9.13 -5.55
CA ALA A 193 21.14 8.06 -5.46
C ALA A 193 21.23 7.21 -6.72
N GLY A 194 20.15 7.13 -7.52
CA GLY A 194 20.02 6.22 -8.65
C GLY A 194 19.81 4.77 -8.25
N SER A 195 19.45 4.52 -6.97
CA SER A 195 19.27 3.18 -6.40
C SER A 195 18.27 3.21 -5.24
N TRP A 196 17.57 2.10 -5.02
CA TRP A 196 16.73 1.86 -3.85
C TRP A 196 17.46 1.11 -2.73
N GLY A 197 18.61 0.48 -3.07
CA GLY A 197 19.34 -0.46 -2.21
C GLY A 197 20.81 -0.11 -2.00
N ASP A 198 21.20 1.18 -1.99
CA ASP A 198 22.59 1.64 -1.81
C ASP A 198 22.73 2.60 -0.62
N PRO A 199 22.79 2.08 0.62
CA PRO A 199 22.97 2.92 1.81
C PRO A 199 24.29 3.73 1.79
N ALA A 200 25.33 3.22 1.12
CA ALA A 200 26.60 3.93 1.03
C ALA A 200 26.45 5.23 0.19
N LYS A 201 25.70 5.15 -0.90
CA LYS A 201 25.39 6.32 -1.73
C LYS A 201 24.44 7.29 -1.03
N GLY A 202 23.46 6.79 -0.27
CA GLY A 202 22.59 7.60 0.59
C GLY A 202 23.42 8.41 1.59
N LYS A 203 24.34 7.75 2.29
CA LYS A 203 25.25 8.39 3.24
C LYS A 203 26.16 9.44 2.56
N GLU A 204 26.71 9.17 1.38
CA GLU A 204 27.51 10.12 0.61
C GLU A 204 26.73 11.42 0.34
N ILE A 205 25.49 11.30 -0.15
CA ILE A 205 24.62 12.43 -0.43
C ILE A 205 24.29 13.20 0.86
N GLY A 206 23.94 12.48 1.92
CA GLY A 206 23.61 13.06 3.21
C GLY A 206 24.77 13.88 3.78
N LEU A 207 25.99 13.31 3.79
CA LEU A 207 27.18 14.00 4.28
C LEU A 207 27.51 15.23 3.42
N ALA A 208 27.41 15.13 2.10
CA ALA A 208 27.64 16.27 1.20
C ALA A 208 26.67 17.43 1.48
N CYS A 209 25.40 17.12 1.74
CA CYS A 209 24.40 18.13 2.10
C CYS A 209 24.64 18.74 3.49
N PHE A 210 25.07 17.97 4.48
CA PHE A 210 25.47 18.49 5.78
C PHE A 210 26.71 19.39 5.67
N GLU A 211 27.70 19.00 4.90
CA GLU A 211 28.88 19.84 4.60
C GLU A 211 28.51 21.14 3.87
N ALA A 212 27.46 21.11 3.02
CA ALA A 212 26.90 22.27 2.37
C ALA A 212 26.06 23.17 3.30
N GLY A 213 25.88 22.76 4.56
CA GLY A 213 25.20 23.52 5.61
C GLY A 213 23.74 23.12 5.85
N ALA A 214 23.22 22.07 5.24
CA ALA A 214 21.91 21.53 5.62
C ALA A 214 21.96 20.96 7.04
N ASP A 215 20.87 21.07 7.79
CA ASP A 215 20.75 20.51 9.15
C ASP A 215 19.59 19.53 9.33
N ILE A 216 18.75 19.41 8.31
CA ILE A 216 17.64 18.45 8.26
C ILE A 216 17.61 17.81 6.88
N ILE A 217 17.43 16.49 6.81
CA ILE A 217 17.29 15.74 5.56
C ILE A 217 16.02 14.92 5.58
N PHE A 218 15.27 14.96 4.48
CA PHE A 218 14.17 14.05 4.20
C PHE A 218 14.61 13.04 3.13
N ALA A 219 14.53 11.74 3.45
CA ALA A 219 14.91 10.67 2.54
C ALA A 219 13.67 9.92 2.03
N ALA A 220 13.52 9.86 0.69
CA ALA A 220 12.52 9.07 -0.03
C ALA A 220 13.24 8.07 -0.95
N GLY A 221 13.93 7.08 -0.38
CA GLY A 221 14.89 6.24 -1.09
C GLY A 221 14.94 4.77 -0.68
N GLY A 222 13.94 4.24 0.03
CA GLY A 222 13.99 2.86 0.51
C GLY A 222 15.22 2.63 1.39
N SER A 223 15.89 1.46 1.27
CA SER A 223 17.07 1.15 2.07
C SER A 223 18.27 2.07 1.79
N THR A 224 18.31 2.75 0.65
CA THR A 224 19.31 3.82 0.39
C THR A 224 19.21 4.93 1.45
N GLY A 225 17.99 5.24 1.91
CA GLY A 225 17.75 6.23 2.96
C GLY A 225 18.31 5.86 4.34
N ASN A 226 18.63 4.59 4.57
CA ASN A 226 19.17 4.13 5.85
C ASN A 226 20.66 4.51 6.05
N GLY A 227 21.36 4.91 5.00
CA GLY A 227 22.75 5.37 5.05
C GLY A 227 22.93 6.72 5.72
#